data_102d84e056d9fdd6fd9fecd5e879791b
#
_entry.id   102d84e056d9fdd6fd9fecd5e879791b
#
_cell.length_a   1.000
_cell.length_b   1.000
_cell.length_c   1.000
_cell.angle_alpha   90.00
_cell.angle_beta   90.00
_cell.angle_gamma   90.00
#
_symmetry.space_group_name_H-M   'P 1'
#
loop_
_entity.id
_entity.type
_entity.pdbx_description
1 polymer ?
#
loop_
_entity_poly.entity_id
_entity_poly.type
_entity_poly.pdbx_seq_one_letter_code
_entity_poly.pdbx_strand_id
1 'polypeptide(L)'
;MKRFATALIILLLAAGLVYAKDYTVVKKAGSYTVEVKLDKNPPITGPNKMEIDIKDDKGGNVIDATVVVEYVMPAMPGMPAMNYKAKAELSGSRYLANVNFSMSGAWAVNIKITRAGKTQAVKLNVDVS
;
A
#
# COMPACT_ATOMS: atom_id res chain seq x y z
N MET A 1 -36.84 9.12 -0.05
CA MET A 1 -36.53 9.51 -1.01
C MET A 1 -35.57 10.58 -1.05
N LYS A 2 -35.90 11.76 -1.04
CA LYS A 2 -34.98 12.77 -1.17
C LYS A 2 -33.88 12.73 -0.20
N ARG A 3 -34.03 12.17 0.90
CA ARG A 3 -33.00 12.21 1.86
C ARG A 3 -31.80 11.48 1.45
N PHE A 4 -31.85 10.58 0.58
CA PHE A 4 -30.67 9.87 0.23
C PHE A 4 -29.65 10.69 -0.42
N ALA A 5 -30.00 11.57 -1.25
CA ALA A 5 -29.07 12.40 -1.96
C ALA A 5 -28.22 13.19 -1.00
N THR A 6 -28.81 13.64 0.05
CA THR A 6 -28.09 14.39 1.03
C THR A 6 -27.01 13.57 1.68
N ALA A 7 -27.34 12.36 1.99
CA ALA A 7 -26.38 11.50 2.63
C ALA A 7 -25.17 11.25 1.73
N LEU A 8 -25.43 11.13 0.46
CA LEU A 8 -24.36 10.88 -0.46
C LEU A 8 -23.37 12.02 -0.51
N ILE A 9 -23.86 13.21 -0.49
CA ILE A 9 -22.99 14.37 -0.55
C ILE A 9 -22.09 14.43 0.67
N ILE A 10 -22.65 14.14 1.80
CA ILE A 10 -21.88 14.14 3.01
C ILE A 10 -20.76 13.16 2.93
N LEU A 11 -21.03 12.03 2.34
CA LEU A 11 -20.03 11.03 2.22
C LEU A 11 -18.83 11.50 1.41
N LEU A 12 -19.07 12.25 0.36
CA LEU A 12 -17.98 12.77 -0.43
C LEU A 12 -17.13 13.73 0.36
N LEU A 13 -17.74 14.55 1.13
CA LEU A 13 -16.97 15.49 1.94
C LEU A 13 -16.11 14.77 2.94
N ALA A 14 -16.66 13.75 3.55
CA ALA A 14 -15.90 13.00 4.52
C ALA A 14 -14.70 12.35 3.86
N ALA A 15 -14.87 11.83 2.67
CA ALA A 15 -13.77 11.23 1.97
C ALA A 15 -12.69 12.25 1.68
N GLY A 16 -13.08 13.46 1.33
CA GLY A 16 -12.11 14.48 1.06
C GLY A 16 -11.26 14.85 2.25
N LEU A 17 -11.79 14.69 3.44
CA LEU A 17 -11.02 15.01 4.62
C LEU A 17 -10.05 13.90 5.00
N VAL A 18 -10.39 12.70 4.66
CA VAL A 18 -9.62 11.56 5.11
C VAL A 18 -8.22 11.54 4.57
N TYR A 19 -8.01 11.88 3.31
CA TYR A 19 -6.68 11.73 2.81
C TYR A 19 -5.74 12.73 3.37
N ALA A 20 -6.15 13.72 4.07
CA ALA A 20 -5.22 14.66 4.66
C ALA A 20 -4.31 13.97 5.67
N LYS A 21 -4.72 12.84 6.21
CA LYS A 21 -3.95 12.21 7.27
C LYS A 21 -3.17 10.99 6.85
N ASP A 22 -3.72 10.19 5.98
CA ASP A 22 -3.14 8.91 5.67
C ASP A 22 -2.75 8.81 4.21
N TYR A 23 -1.65 8.14 3.97
CA TYR A 23 -1.29 7.78 2.61
C TYR A 23 -2.03 6.50 2.28
N THR A 24 -2.92 6.55 1.31
CA THR A 24 -3.73 5.39 0.93
C THR A 24 -3.79 5.28 -0.58
N VAL A 25 -3.51 4.08 -1.07
CA VAL A 25 -3.55 3.80 -2.51
C VAL A 25 -4.29 2.49 -2.70
N VAL A 26 -5.18 2.43 -3.68
CA VAL A 26 -5.90 1.22 -4.04
C VAL A 26 -5.47 0.82 -5.44
N LYS A 27 -5.04 -0.42 -5.59
CA LYS A 27 -4.59 -0.98 -6.87
C LYS A 27 -5.19 -2.34 -7.08
N LYS A 28 -5.27 -2.74 -8.35
CA LYS A 28 -5.72 -4.07 -8.71
C LYS A 28 -4.52 -4.95 -9.03
N ALA A 29 -4.58 -6.20 -8.60
CA ALA A 29 -3.57 -7.20 -8.89
C ALA A 29 -4.28 -8.48 -9.31
N GLY A 30 -4.45 -8.67 -10.61
CA GLY A 30 -5.25 -9.79 -11.10
C GLY A 30 -6.70 -9.61 -10.65
N SER A 31 -7.24 -10.60 -9.95
CA SER A 31 -8.59 -10.52 -9.41
C SER A 31 -8.63 -9.88 -8.03
N TYR A 32 -7.49 -9.52 -7.48
CA TYR A 32 -7.46 -8.92 -6.15
C TYR A 32 -7.57 -7.41 -6.21
N THR A 33 -8.17 -6.85 -5.19
CA THR A 33 -8.13 -5.41 -4.94
C THR A 33 -7.23 -5.22 -3.72
N VAL A 34 -6.20 -4.40 -3.87
CA VAL A 34 -5.18 -4.23 -2.84
C VAL A 34 -5.20 -2.77 -2.39
N GLU A 35 -5.44 -2.58 -1.10
CA GLU A 35 -5.37 -1.25 -0.51
C GLU A 35 -4.11 -1.16 0.32
N VAL A 36 -3.30 -0.15 0.05
CA VAL A 36 -2.03 0.06 0.72
C VAL A 36 -2.10 1.35 1.51
N LYS A 37 -1.79 1.27 2.78
CA LYS A 37 -1.74 2.44 3.66
C LYS A 37 -0.39 2.55 4.30
N LEU A 38 0.12 3.78 4.35
CA LEU A 38 1.32 4.07 5.11
C LEU A 38 0.93 4.91 6.32
N ASP A 39 1.58 4.68 7.43
CA ASP A 39 1.24 5.36 8.68
C ASP A 39 1.64 6.84 8.67
N LYS A 40 2.42 7.26 7.69
CA LYS A 40 2.83 8.66 7.58
C LYS A 40 2.56 9.17 6.18
N ASN A 41 2.13 10.41 6.08
CA ASN A 41 1.84 11.05 4.81
C ASN A 41 2.36 12.49 4.83
N PRO A 42 3.46 12.75 4.13
CA PRO A 42 4.18 11.83 3.25
C PRO A 42 5.00 10.82 4.04
N PRO A 43 5.38 9.71 3.40
CA PRO A 43 6.29 8.77 4.05
C PRO A 43 7.60 9.46 4.38
N ILE A 44 8.25 9.00 5.43
CA ILE A 44 9.48 9.65 5.90
C ILE A 44 10.68 8.74 5.71
N THR A 45 11.85 9.35 5.70
CA THR A 45 13.10 8.60 5.78
C THR A 45 13.13 7.90 7.13
N GLY A 46 13.50 6.63 7.13
CA GLY A 46 13.47 5.81 8.32
C GLY A 46 12.27 4.87 8.32
N PRO A 47 11.86 4.40 9.50
CA PRO A 47 10.81 3.39 9.56
C PRO A 47 9.42 3.93 9.27
N ASN A 48 8.68 3.18 8.46
CA ASN A 48 7.28 3.44 8.15
C ASN A 48 6.55 2.13 8.29
N LYS A 49 5.29 2.16 8.71
CA LYS A 49 4.46 0.97 8.75
C LYS A 49 3.56 0.96 7.53
N MET A 50 3.57 -0.15 6.82
CA MET A 50 2.72 -0.33 5.65
C MET A 50 1.66 -1.37 5.97
N GLU A 51 0.40 -0.99 5.77
CA GLU A 51 -0.75 -1.86 5.94
C GLU A 51 -1.24 -2.26 4.56
N ILE A 52 -1.42 -3.54 4.34
CA ILE A 52 -1.86 -4.06 3.05
C ILE A 52 -3.13 -4.87 3.27
N ASP A 53 -4.22 -4.43 2.66
CA ASP A 53 -5.51 -5.10 2.77
C ASP A 53 -5.83 -5.68 1.40
N ILE A 54 -5.99 -6.99 1.33
CA ILE A 54 -6.18 -7.70 0.08
C ILE A 54 -7.57 -8.32 0.06
N LYS A 55 -8.35 -8.00 -0.97
CA LYS A 55 -9.67 -8.58 -1.15
C LYS A 55 -9.72 -9.31 -2.47
N ASP A 56 -10.45 -10.41 -2.48
CA ASP A 56 -10.65 -11.18 -3.72
C ASP A 56 -11.77 -10.54 -4.54
N ASP A 57 -12.11 -11.16 -5.66
CA ASP A 57 -13.11 -10.61 -6.57
C ASP A 57 -14.52 -10.65 -5.99
N LYS A 58 -14.71 -11.33 -4.87
CA LYS A 58 -16.02 -11.38 -4.20
C LYS A 58 -16.06 -10.47 -2.98
N GLY A 59 -14.99 -9.71 -2.75
CA GLY A 59 -14.93 -8.81 -1.61
C GLY A 59 -14.49 -9.45 -0.32
N GLY A 60 -14.09 -10.71 -0.36
CA GLY A 60 -13.60 -11.40 0.84
C GLY A 60 -12.15 -11.09 1.12
N ASN A 61 -11.78 -11.10 2.39
CA ASN A 61 -10.40 -10.85 2.78
C ASN A 61 -9.52 -12.04 2.45
N VAL A 62 -8.39 -11.77 1.82
CA VAL A 62 -7.39 -12.79 1.51
C VAL A 62 -6.42 -12.84 2.69
N ILE A 63 -6.49 -13.89 3.48
CA ILE A 63 -5.68 -13.97 4.69
C ILE A 63 -4.69 -15.13 4.68
N ASP A 64 -4.57 -15.80 3.55
CA ASP A 64 -3.68 -16.96 3.42
C ASP A 64 -2.63 -16.79 2.35
N ALA A 65 -2.23 -15.55 2.08
CA ALA A 65 -1.21 -15.25 1.10
C ALA A 65 0.12 -14.97 1.77
N THR A 66 1.19 -15.14 1.00
CA THR A 66 2.51 -14.67 1.40
C THR A 66 2.71 -13.31 0.73
N VAL A 67 2.99 -12.30 1.52
CA VAL A 67 3.11 -10.93 1.03
C VAL A 67 4.51 -10.42 1.33
N VAL A 68 5.20 -9.98 0.28
CA VAL A 68 6.54 -9.43 0.40
C VAL A 68 6.55 -8.05 -0.26
N VAL A 69 7.08 -7.08 0.44
CA VAL A 69 7.21 -5.72 -0.07
C VAL A 69 8.65 -5.50 -0.49
N GLU A 70 8.86 -5.23 -1.78
CA GLU A 70 10.17 -4.85 -2.30
C GLU A 70 10.14 -3.37 -2.55
N TYR A 71 11.16 -2.66 -2.11
CA TYR A 71 11.21 -1.23 -2.35
C TYR A 71 12.60 -0.86 -2.84
N VAL A 72 12.62 -0.07 -3.91
CA VAL A 72 13.81 0.18 -4.69
C VAL A 72 13.93 1.67 -4.96
N MET A 73 15.14 2.18 -4.76
CA MET A 73 15.47 3.51 -5.25
C MET A 73 16.39 3.32 -6.46
N PRO A 74 16.00 3.84 -7.64
CA PRO A 74 16.81 3.64 -8.85
C PRO A 74 18.18 4.27 -8.73
N ALA A 75 19.13 3.75 -9.49
CA ALA A 75 20.47 4.29 -9.53
C ALA A 75 20.46 5.74 -10.00
N MET A 76 21.31 6.55 -9.41
CA MET A 76 21.50 7.94 -9.79
C MET A 76 22.98 8.19 -10.00
N PRO A 77 23.35 9.27 -10.67
CA PRO A 77 24.76 9.59 -10.84
C PRO A 77 25.48 9.62 -9.50
N GLY A 78 26.51 8.80 -9.37
CA GLY A 78 27.26 8.71 -8.13
C GLY A 78 26.65 7.82 -7.06
N MET A 79 25.47 7.22 -7.31
CA MET A 79 24.81 6.35 -6.34
C MET A 79 24.26 5.11 -7.03
N PRO A 80 24.59 3.92 -6.54
CA PRO A 80 23.99 2.71 -7.10
C PRO A 80 22.55 2.56 -6.66
N ALA A 81 21.81 1.70 -7.36
CA ALA A 81 20.44 1.39 -6.97
C ALA A 81 20.41 0.72 -5.60
N MET A 82 19.37 0.98 -4.83
CA MET A 82 19.17 0.36 -3.54
C MET A 82 17.92 -0.49 -3.56
N ASN A 83 18.06 -1.74 -3.15
CA ASN A 83 16.96 -2.70 -3.15
C ASN A 83 16.80 -3.28 -1.77
N TYR A 84 15.57 -3.26 -1.27
CA TYR A 84 15.25 -3.81 0.04
C TYR A 84 13.99 -4.64 -0.03
N LYS A 85 13.83 -5.54 0.91
CA LYS A 85 12.63 -6.37 1.02
C LYS A 85 12.16 -6.39 2.46
N ALA A 86 10.85 -6.41 2.63
CA ALA A 86 10.23 -6.59 3.93
C ALA A 86 9.10 -7.60 3.78
N LYS A 87 9.10 -8.60 4.65
CA LYS A 87 8.02 -9.58 4.65
C LYS A 87 6.88 -9.01 5.47
N ALA A 88 5.67 -9.08 4.93
CA ALA A 88 4.50 -8.62 5.65
C ALA A 88 3.95 -9.75 6.50
N GLU A 89 3.45 -9.40 7.69
CA GLU A 89 2.89 -10.37 8.62
C GLU A 89 1.40 -10.15 8.73
N LEU A 90 0.65 -11.23 8.76
CA LEU A 90 -0.80 -11.15 8.90
C LEU A 90 -1.16 -10.68 10.32
N SER A 91 -2.01 -9.67 10.40
CA SER A 91 -2.50 -9.16 11.66
C SER A 91 -4.00 -8.91 11.49
N GLY A 92 -4.82 -9.78 12.06
CA GLY A 92 -6.26 -9.73 11.83
C GLY A 92 -6.58 -10.07 10.38
N SER A 93 -7.11 -9.15 9.64
CA SER A 93 -7.48 -9.35 8.23
C SER A 93 -6.57 -8.58 7.28
N ARG A 94 -5.46 -8.02 7.76
CA ARG A 94 -4.53 -7.26 6.94
C ARG A 94 -3.12 -7.71 7.17
N TYR A 95 -2.24 -7.26 6.29
CA TYR A 95 -0.82 -7.57 6.38
C TYR A 95 -0.07 -6.31 6.76
N LEU A 96 0.87 -6.44 7.68
CA LEU A 96 1.68 -5.32 8.15
C LEU A 96 3.13 -5.56 7.80
N ALA A 97 3.77 -4.57 7.22
CA ALA A 97 5.18 -4.61 6.89
C ALA A 97 5.88 -3.39 7.46
N ASN A 98 7.10 -3.58 7.92
CA ASN A 98 7.94 -2.46 8.33
C ASN A 98 8.86 -2.13 7.18
N VAL A 99 8.70 -0.93 6.64
CA VAL A 99 9.45 -0.46 5.48
C VAL A 99 10.36 0.66 5.95
N ASN A 100 11.65 0.49 5.74
CA ASN A 100 12.63 1.47 6.18
C ASN A 100 13.28 2.13 4.97
N PHE A 101 12.82 3.33 4.63
CA PHE A 101 13.40 4.08 3.53
C PHE A 101 14.70 4.70 3.99
N SER A 102 15.81 4.29 3.38
CA SER A 102 17.13 4.72 3.82
C SER A 102 17.47 6.16 3.47
N MET A 103 16.73 6.76 2.55
CA MET A 103 16.92 8.18 2.24
C MET A 103 15.67 8.74 1.60
N SER A 104 15.57 10.06 1.55
CA SER A 104 14.45 10.74 0.91
C SER A 104 14.58 10.60 -0.61
N GLY A 105 13.46 10.77 -1.30
CA GLY A 105 13.44 10.73 -2.75
C GLY A 105 12.34 9.81 -3.27
N ALA A 106 12.41 9.52 -4.55
CA ALA A 106 11.39 8.70 -5.22
C ALA A 106 11.74 7.23 -5.12
N TRP A 107 10.84 6.45 -4.58
CA TRP A 107 11.01 5.01 -4.43
C TRP A 107 9.94 4.27 -5.20
N ALA A 108 10.31 3.16 -5.79
CA ALA A 108 9.37 2.23 -6.41
C ALA A 108 9.09 1.11 -5.42
N VAL A 109 7.82 0.85 -5.15
CA VAL A 109 7.41 -0.19 -4.23
C VAL A 109 6.68 -1.26 -5.02
N ASN A 110 7.09 -2.51 -4.83
CA ASN A 110 6.48 -3.64 -5.51
C ASN A 110 6.03 -4.62 -4.44
N ILE A 111 4.72 -4.84 -4.35
CA ILE A 111 4.15 -5.74 -3.37
C ILE A 111 3.82 -7.03 -4.08
N LYS A 112 4.49 -8.10 -3.69
CA LYS A 112 4.29 -9.42 -4.28
C LYS A 112 3.39 -10.24 -3.38
N ILE A 113 2.31 -10.74 -3.96
CA ILE A 113 1.30 -11.51 -3.25
C ILE A 113 1.28 -12.89 -3.86
N THR A 114 1.66 -13.89 -3.08
CA THR A 114 1.68 -15.28 -3.52
C THR A 114 0.63 -16.07 -2.78
N ARG A 115 -0.26 -16.69 -3.52
CA ARG A 115 -1.34 -17.48 -2.94
C ARG A 115 -1.58 -18.70 -3.84
N ALA A 116 -1.60 -19.89 -3.24
CA ALA A 116 -1.87 -21.12 -3.98
C ALA A 116 -0.93 -21.29 -5.18
N GLY A 117 0.34 -20.94 -4.99
CA GLY A 117 1.35 -21.11 -6.04
C GLY A 117 1.33 -20.04 -7.13
N LYS A 118 0.47 -19.06 -7.03
CA LYS A 118 0.39 -17.98 -8.01
C LYS A 118 0.81 -16.67 -7.39
N THR A 119 1.59 -15.89 -8.13
CA THR A 119 2.08 -14.61 -7.65
C THR A 119 1.47 -13.46 -8.46
N GLN A 120 0.92 -12.49 -7.75
CA GLN A 120 0.47 -11.24 -8.33
C GLN A 120 1.31 -10.12 -7.74
N ALA A 121 1.42 -9.02 -8.45
CA ALA A 121 2.23 -7.90 -7.99
C ALA A 121 1.49 -6.59 -8.16
N VAL A 122 1.70 -5.70 -7.18
CA VAL A 122 1.18 -4.34 -7.23
C VAL A 122 2.38 -3.40 -7.17
N LYS A 123 2.43 -2.46 -8.10
CA LYS A 123 3.51 -1.47 -8.14
C LYS A 123 2.97 -0.11 -7.81
N LEU A 124 3.69 0.61 -6.99
CA LEU A 124 3.36 2.01 -6.72
C LEU A 124 4.63 2.80 -6.50
N ASN A 125 4.51 4.10 -6.67
CA ASN A 125 5.63 5.00 -6.46
C ASN A 125 5.33 5.86 -5.26
N VAL A 126 6.32 6.07 -4.40
CA VAL A 126 6.16 6.92 -3.24
C VAL A 126 7.29 7.94 -3.22
N ASP A 127 6.96 9.14 -2.78
CA ASP A 127 7.95 10.19 -2.57
C ASP A 127 8.20 10.29 -1.07
N VAL A 128 9.43 10.02 -0.69
CA VAL A 128 9.81 9.96 0.72
C VAL A 128 10.46 11.28 1.11
N SER A 129 9.99 11.86 2.19
CA SER A 129 10.51 13.12 2.71
C SER A 129 11.79 12.95 3.50
#